data_d6aaef1deec294ee8537e814ba5936ac
#
_entry.id   d6aaef1deec294ee8537e814ba5936ac
#
_cell.length_a   1.000
_cell.length_b   1.000
_cell.length_c   1.000
_cell.angle_alpha   90.00
_cell.angle_beta   90.00
_cell.angle_gamma   90.00
#
_symmetry.space_group_name_H-M   'P 1'
#
loop_
_entity.id
_entity.type
_entity.pdbx_description
1 polymer ?
#
loop_
_entity_poly.entity_id
_entity_poly.type
_entity_poly.pdbx_seq_one_letter_code
_entity_poly.pdbx_strand_id
1 'polypeptide(L)'
;MKERRRKDKQQPLPPAENPPDLSSSDRFRSYAESSQGRFALPAIVAVLTLLVGVWTFDAKLSLSGDNTEFITLARSMAAGEGLLHINSPDPQPATKYPFGLPLLLAPMQWLFPGDWVPMKAWVLVIFALGMGALYQLAKERVGAGPALAVVVLSLTAGKSYLTHGSGGLVFGPLLLHYSHQIMSEAPYLTFSLLALWLVERGIAREGIKDNWWLIGGFGCTMWAYYIRTAGITLIAAVVVYMLLRRDYRRGLIFGGAAVACWLPWTLRNKAVGGGGVYIKQLFMVNPYHPDRGLLDFAGFVERFISHIGLYLTRELPNTLVPFFDSAETIIHPASLLLILLAVAATVFCVKRGENLLLLVYAAFFMGVVLLWPWPGDRFLIPIVPVLVFLAVWVVLKTQDILVAKGGAAVSKVLVWGLLCICLVGQVGGVKRLADYAEADYPPQWSRYYQAGLWLKANTSEDAIVLCRKGYWMYIVSGRRCIGFPFEEPAQVLEYMEREQADYVVLESLGFPQTVQYLVPAVNEYSDRFEALWQDQTVPTHVLRFLKQ
;
A
#
# COMPACT_ATOMS: atom_id res chain seq x y z
N MET A 1 14.17 -58.93 -70.55
CA MET A 1 13.26 -58.08 -69.79
C MET A 1 14.02 -56.86 -69.32
N LYS A 2 13.78 -55.66 -69.94
CA LYS A 2 14.53 -54.43 -69.72
C LYS A 2 13.70 -53.56 -68.75
N GLU A 3 14.21 -53.35 -67.55
CA GLU A 3 13.68 -52.35 -66.61
C GLU A 3 14.01 -50.93 -67.08
N ARG A 4 12.99 -50.13 -67.32
CA ARG A 4 13.07 -48.70 -67.57
C ARG A 4 13.11 -47.95 -66.21
N ARG A 5 14.31 -47.42 -65.85
CA ARG A 5 14.42 -46.42 -64.79
C ARG A 5 13.81 -45.09 -65.27
N ARG A 6 12.69 -44.67 -64.72
CA ARG A 6 12.17 -43.30 -64.82
C ARG A 6 13.09 -42.39 -64.00
N LYS A 7 13.76 -41.44 -64.61
CA LYS A 7 14.39 -40.29 -63.96
C LYS A 7 13.29 -39.29 -63.61
N ASP A 8 12.89 -39.20 -62.33
CA ASP A 8 12.11 -38.07 -61.85
C ASP A 8 13.00 -36.80 -61.90
N LYS A 9 12.60 -35.85 -62.74
CA LYS A 9 13.16 -34.49 -62.77
C LYS A 9 12.61 -33.77 -61.53
N GLN A 10 13.43 -33.59 -60.52
CA GLN A 10 13.15 -32.66 -59.44
C GLN A 10 12.99 -31.25 -60.02
N GLN A 11 11.82 -30.67 -59.93
CA GLN A 11 11.60 -29.26 -60.17
C GLN A 11 12.38 -28.44 -59.12
N PRO A 12 13.08 -27.38 -59.50
CA PRO A 12 13.73 -26.50 -58.51
C PRO A 12 12.63 -25.87 -57.60
N LEU A 13 12.84 -25.93 -56.30
CA LEU A 13 12.03 -25.21 -55.32
C LEU A 13 12.02 -23.73 -55.67
N PRO A 14 10.86 -23.05 -55.58
CA PRO A 14 10.82 -21.61 -55.78
C PRO A 14 11.75 -20.94 -54.77
N PRO A 15 12.43 -19.83 -55.13
CA PRO A 15 13.28 -19.11 -54.22
C PRO A 15 12.46 -18.74 -52.98
N ALA A 16 13.05 -18.96 -51.77
CA ALA A 16 12.45 -18.60 -50.53
C ALA A 16 12.09 -17.10 -50.58
N GLU A 17 10.79 -16.80 -50.57
CA GLU A 17 10.34 -15.43 -50.43
C GLU A 17 10.92 -14.87 -49.13
N ASN A 18 11.66 -13.74 -49.25
CA ASN A 18 12.11 -13.02 -48.05
C ASN A 18 10.89 -12.72 -47.17
N PRO A 19 10.95 -13.02 -45.88
CA PRO A 19 9.84 -12.70 -44.99
C PRO A 19 9.51 -11.21 -45.13
N PRO A 20 8.23 -10.84 -45.18
CA PRO A 20 7.82 -9.45 -45.36
C PRO A 20 8.45 -8.58 -44.28
N ASP A 21 8.95 -7.42 -44.68
CA ASP A 21 9.64 -6.48 -43.79
C ASP A 21 8.62 -5.93 -42.82
N LEU A 22 8.53 -6.55 -41.65
CA LEU A 22 7.57 -6.19 -40.60
C LEU A 22 7.86 -4.78 -40.12
N SER A 23 6.82 -3.96 -40.00
CA SER A 23 6.96 -2.65 -39.41
C SER A 23 7.53 -2.74 -37.98
N SER A 24 8.14 -1.65 -37.47
CA SER A 24 8.67 -1.61 -36.09
C SER A 24 7.63 -1.98 -35.05
N SER A 25 6.35 -1.60 -35.28
CA SER A 25 5.22 -1.95 -34.44
C SER A 25 4.90 -3.43 -34.46
N ASP A 26 5.00 -4.09 -35.64
CA ASP A 26 4.73 -5.52 -35.78
C ASP A 26 5.87 -6.37 -35.19
N ARG A 27 7.10 -5.93 -35.33
CA ARG A 27 8.25 -6.56 -34.66
C ARG A 27 8.14 -6.47 -33.14
N PHE A 28 7.76 -5.30 -32.60
CA PHE A 28 7.55 -5.14 -31.15
C PHE A 28 6.39 -6.01 -30.66
N ARG A 29 5.29 -6.07 -31.39
CA ARG A 29 4.14 -6.91 -31.06
C ARG A 29 4.51 -8.39 -31.05
N SER A 30 5.20 -8.86 -32.09
CA SER A 30 5.70 -10.24 -32.19
C SER A 30 6.67 -10.58 -31.03
N TYR A 31 7.60 -9.66 -30.69
CA TYR A 31 8.47 -9.84 -29.54
C TYR A 31 7.68 -9.89 -28.21
N ALA A 32 6.73 -9.00 -28.02
CA ALA A 32 5.91 -8.95 -26.81
C ALA A 32 5.10 -10.23 -26.58
N GLU A 33 4.71 -10.92 -27.66
CA GLU A 33 3.98 -12.19 -27.64
C GLU A 33 4.93 -13.42 -27.53
N SER A 34 6.21 -13.26 -27.79
CA SER A 34 7.21 -14.33 -27.68
C SER A 34 7.40 -14.80 -26.23
N SER A 35 7.98 -16.01 -26.07
CA SER A 35 8.33 -16.54 -24.75
C SER A 35 9.32 -15.64 -24.01
N GLN A 36 10.26 -15.03 -24.69
CA GLN A 36 11.23 -14.09 -24.12
C GLN A 36 10.55 -12.78 -23.69
N GLY A 37 9.73 -12.17 -24.56
CA GLY A 37 9.00 -10.93 -24.25
C GLY A 37 7.97 -11.09 -23.11
N ARG A 38 7.51 -12.31 -22.86
CA ARG A 38 6.58 -12.61 -21.76
C ARG A 38 7.20 -12.33 -20.40
N PHE A 39 8.49 -12.59 -20.21
CA PHE A 39 9.19 -12.36 -18.94
C PHE A 39 10.02 -11.07 -18.95
N ALA A 40 10.63 -10.74 -20.08
CA ALA A 40 11.52 -9.56 -20.19
C ALA A 40 10.77 -8.24 -20.00
N LEU A 41 9.60 -8.07 -20.62
CA LEU A 41 8.87 -6.80 -20.51
C LEU A 41 8.38 -6.49 -19.09
N PRO A 42 7.76 -7.42 -18.33
CA PRO A 42 7.44 -7.18 -16.92
C PRO A 42 8.68 -6.87 -16.06
N ALA A 43 9.82 -7.55 -16.33
CA ALA A 43 11.07 -7.28 -15.63
C ALA A 43 11.60 -5.88 -15.95
N ILE A 44 11.57 -5.45 -17.22
CA ILE A 44 11.94 -4.09 -17.63
C ILE A 44 11.06 -3.06 -16.92
N VAL A 45 9.74 -3.27 -16.87
CA VAL A 45 8.82 -2.38 -16.16
C VAL A 45 9.15 -2.31 -14.67
N ALA A 46 9.45 -3.45 -14.03
CA ALA A 46 9.87 -3.48 -12.63
C ALA A 46 11.19 -2.68 -12.43
N VAL A 47 12.18 -2.87 -13.29
CA VAL A 47 13.45 -2.11 -13.23
C VAL A 47 13.23 -0.62 -13.43
N LEU A 48 12.42 -0.21 -14.41
CA LEU A 48 12.11 1.21 -14.63
C LEU A 48 11.35 1.81 -13.43
N THR A 49 10.41 1.07 -12.85
CA THR A 49 9.73 1.47 -11.62
C THR A 49 10.72 1.63 -10.46
N LEU A 50 11.66 0.69 -10.32
CA LEU A 50 12.71 0.77 -9.31
C LEU A 50 13.58 2.01 -9.50
N LEU A 51 14.00 2.33 -10.74
CA LEU A 51 14.80 3.52 -11.04
C LEU A 51 14.07 4.82 -10.68
N VAL A 52 12.78 4.93 -11.03
CA VAL A 52 11.95 6.09 -10.63
C VAL A 52 11.79 6.14 -9.12
N GLY A 53 11.58 5.00 -8.46
CA GLY A 53 11.48 4.90 -7.01
C GLY A 53 12.79 5.28 -6.30
N VAL A 54 13.94 4.92 -6.85
CA VAL A 54 15.26 5.34 -6.33
C VAL A 54 15.45 6.85 -6.48
N TRP A 55 15.03 7.44 -7.60
CA TRP A 55 15.09 8.89 -7.79
C TRP A 55 14.23 9.67 -6.78
N THR A 56 13.09 9.11 -6.37
CA THR A 56 12.18 9.71 -5.38
C THR A 56 12.36 9.16 -3.97
N PHE A 57 13.44 8.42 -3.72
CA PHE A 57 13.64 7.68 -2.49
C PHE A 57 13.92 8.60 -1.30
N ASP A 58 12.99 8.66 -0.37
CA ASP A 58 13.14 9.37 0.90
C ASP A 58 13.75 8.44 1.96
N ALA A 59 15.00 8.66 2.32
CA ALA A 59 15.72 7.87 3.32
C ALA A 59 15.29 8.19 4.77
N LYS A 60 14.56 9.29 4.98
CA LYS A 60 14.11 9.69 6.32
C LYS A 60 13.14 8.67 6.92
N LEU A 61 13.15 8.55 8.24
CA LEU A 61 12.11 7.81 8.96
C LEU A 61 10.77 8.52 8.76
N SER A 62 9.75 7.79 8.31
CA SER A 62 8.45 8.38 8.02
C SER A 62 7.81 8.98 9.29
N LEU A 63 7.12 10.10 9.13
CA LEU A 63 6.40 10.77 10.21
C LEU A 63 5.10 10.05 10.59
N SER A 64 4.65 9.06 9.78
CA SER A 64 3.52 8.19 10.08
C SER A 64 3.86 7.21 11.22
N GLY A 65 2.97 7.07 12.21
CA GLY A 65 3.21 6.22 13.38
C GLY A 65 3.31 4.71 13.07
N ASP A 66 2.54 4.23 12.10
CA ASP A 66 2.45 2.79 11.80
C ASP A 66 3.79 2.19 11.31
N ASN A 67 4.62 2.98 10.58
CA ASN A 67 5.88 2.46 10.05
C ASN A 67 6.89 2.09 11.15
N THR A 68 6.96 2.87 12.21
CA THR A 68 7.86 2.59 13.33
C THR A 68 7.41 1.40 14.16
N GLU A 69 6.12 1.14 14.24
CA GLU A 69 5.58 -0.08 14.83
C GLU A 69 6.00 -1.30 14.00
N PHE A 70 5.89 -1.26 12.65
CA PHE A 70 6.37 -2.35 11.79
C PHE A 70 7.89 -2.59 11.91
N ILE A 71 8.70 -1.54 12.01
CA ILE A 71 10.15 -1.67 12.24
C ILE A 71 10.42 -2.36 13.58
N THR A 72 9.74 -1.93 14.64
CA THR A 72 9.88 -2.50 15.98
C THR A 72 9.54 -4.00 15.98
N LEU A 73 8.43 -4.37 15.34
CA LEU A 73 8.02 -5.77 15.21
C LEU A 73 8.99 -6.60 14.36
N ALA A 74 9.54 -6.00 13.29
CA ALA A 74 10.55 -6.67 12.48
C ALA A 74 11.86 -6.90 13.25
N ARG A 75 12.28 -5.95 14.11
CA ARG A 75 13.43 -6.09 15.01
C ARG A 75 13.21 -7.23 16.01
N SER A 76 12.04 -7.28 16.64
CA SER A 76 11.68 -8.36 17.58
C SER A 76 11.70 -9.73 16.90
N MET A 77 11.16 -9.85 15.69
CA MET A 77 11.20 -11.10 14.92
C MET A 77 12.62 -11.48 14.50
N ALA A 78 13.44 -10.53 14.11
CA ALA A 78 14.83 -10.77 13.74
C ALA A 78 15.68 -11.24 14.94
N ALA A 79 15.36 -10.76 16.16
CA ALA A 79 15.97 -11.21 17.41
C ALA A 79 15.48 -12.59 17.88
N GLY A 80 14.48 -13.18 17.21
CA GLY A 80 13.89 -14.47 17.61
C GLY A 80 12.89 -14.37 18.76
N GLU A 81 12.52 -13.17 19.20
CA GLU A 81 11.59 -12.93 20.30
C GLU A 81 10.10 -13.04 19.87
N GLY A 82 9.86 -13.22 18.56
CA GLY A 82 8.53 -13.30 17.99
C GLY A 82 7.93 -11.91 17.68
N LEU A 83 6.64 -11.76 17.83
CA LEU A 83 5.92 -10.54 17.46
C LEU A 83 5.58 -9.72 18.72
N LEU A 84 6.59 -8.98 19.25
CA LEU A 84 6.52 -8.20 20.48
C LEU A 84 6.76 -6.70 20.24
N HIS A 85 6.14 -5.87 21.07
CA HIS A 85 6.41 -4.44 21.16
C HIS A 85 7.62 -4.18 22.08
N ILE A 86 8.84 -4.40 21.54
CA ILE A 86 10.11 -4.32 22.28
C ILE A 86 10.56 -2.88 22.62
N ASN A 87 9.81 -1.89 22.22
CA ASN A 87 10.05 -0.49 22.60
C ASN A 87 9.69 -0.20 24.07
N SER A 88 8.88 -1.03 24.70
CA SER A 88 8.47 -0.90 26.11
C SER A 88 9.39 -1.68 27.04
N PRO A 89 9.55 -1.25 28.31
CA PRO A 89 10.24 -2.02 29.35
C PRO A 89 9.64 -3.41 29.56
N ASP A 90 8.32 -3.52 29.43
CA ASP A 90 7.56 -4.77 29.45
C ASP A 90 7.03 -5.08 28.03
N PRO A 91 7.75 -5.88 27.22
CA PRO A 91 7.37 -6.15 25.85
C PRO A 91 6.07 -6.93 25.75
N GLN A 92 5.04 -6.33 25.18
CA GLN A 92 3.72 -6.94 25.00
C GLN A 92 3.56 -7.58 23.62
N PRO A 93 2.85 -8.72 23.52
CA PRO A 93 2.55 -9.36 22.25
C PRO A 93 1.72 -8.44 21.32
N ALA A 94 2.20 -8.22 20.11
CA ALA A 94 1.45 -7.48 19.11
C ALA A 94 0.31 -8.34 18.54
N THR A 95 -0.88 -7.78 18.48
CA THR A 95 -2.10 -8.45 18.00
C THR A 95 -2.89 -7.63 16.99
N LYS A 96 -2.53 -6.36 16.79
CA LYS A 96 -3.19 -5.43 15.86
C LYS A 96 -2.83 -5.74 14.40
N TYR A 97 -1.54 -5.77 14.08
CA TYR A 97 -1.08 -6.04 12.74
C TYR A 97 -0.73 -7.53 12.57
N PRO A 98 -1.09 -8.15 11.43
CA PRO A 98 -0.61 -9.48 11.12
C PRO A 98 0.91 -9.49 10.91
N PHE A 99 1.51 -10.66 11.04
CA PHE A 99 2.96 -10.85 11.03
C PHE A 99 3.63 -10.70 9.65
N GLY A 100 2.87 -10.66 8.56
CA GLY A 100 3.41 -10.79 7.19
C GLY A 100 4.38 -9.68 6.79
N LEU A 101 4.06 -8.41 7.10
CA LEU A 101 4.99 -7.32 6.81
C LEU A 101 6.23 -7.35 7.72
N PRO A 102 6.12 -7.46 9.06
CA PRO A 102 7.29 -7.63 9.92
C PRO A 102 8.21 -8.76 9.48
N LEU A 103 7.65 -9.90 9.09
CA LEU A 103 8.44 -11.06 8.61
C LEU A 103 9.16 -10.79 7.29
N LEU A 104 8.56 -10.02 6.37
CA LEU A 104 9.22 -9.57 5.13
C LEU A 104 10.38 -8.61 5.40
N LEU A 105 10.32 -7.84 6.48
CA LEU A 105 11.33 -6.84 6.84
C LEU A 105 12.45 -7.42 7.72
N ALA A 106 12.19 -8.49 8.49
CA ALA A 106 13.14 -9.09 9.41
C ALA A 106 14.50 -9.47 8.78
N PRO A 107 14.58 -10.01 7.53
CA PRO A 107 15.87 -10.28 6.90
C PRO A 107 16.72 -9.03 6.69
N MET A 108 16.11 -7.86 6.47
CA MET A 108 16.85 -6.59 6.33
C MET A 108 17.45 -6.16 7.67
N GLN A 109 16.77 -6.45 8.78
CA GLN A 109 17.29 -6.20 10.12
C GLN A 109 18.48 -7.11 10.47
N TRP A 110 18.51 -8.34 9.98
CA TRP A 110 19.68 -9.22 10.15
C TRP A 110 20.90 -8.73 9.38
N LEU A 111 20.68 -8.30 8.13
CA LEU A 111 21.76 -7.83 7.26
C LEU A 111 22.27 -6.44 7.64
N PHE A 112 21.41 -5.59 8.16
CA PHE A 112 21.67 -4.18 8.49
C PHE A 112 21.06 -3.82 9.85
N PRO A 113 21.65 -4.29 10.95
CA PRO A 113 21.10 -4.09 12.29
C PRO A 113 20.92 -2.59 12.63
N GLY A 114 19.73 -2.23 13.09
CA GLY A 114 19.42 -0.88 13.51
C GLY A 114 19.09 0.13 12.40
N ASP A 115 19.39 -0.19 11.14
CA ASP A 115 19.10 0.68 10.01
C ASP A 115 17.71 0.38 9.40
N TRP A 116 16.92 1.41 9.18
CA TRP A 116 15.60 1.32 8.53
C TRP A 116 15.65 1.56 7.01
N VAL A 117 16.73 2.16 6.49
CA VAL A 117 16.86 2.50 5.06
C VAL A 117 16.83 1.24 4.18
N PRO A 118 17.53 0.14 4.50
CA PRO A 118 17.41 -1.11 3.76
C PRO A 118 16.01 -1.72 3.78
N MET A 119 15.25 -1.56 4.87
CA MET A 119 13.84 -2.00 4.92
C MET A 119 12.98 -1.20 3.95
N LYS A 120 13.18 0.14 3.85
CA LYS A 120 12.50 1.00 2.87
C LYS A 120 12.87 0.59 1.43
N ALA A 121 14.15 0.36 1.16
CA ALA A 121 14.63 -0.11 -0.14
C ALA A 121 14.01 -1.48 -0.52
N TRP A 122 13.88 -2.37 0.45
CA TRP A 122 13.24 -3.68 0.25
C TRP A 122 11.75 -3.56 -0.10
N VAL A 123 11.02 -2.66 0.58
CA VAL A 123 9.63 -2.35 0.23
C VAL A 123 9.53 -1.81 -1.20
N LEU A 124 10.46 -0.94 -1.62
CA LEU A 124 10.53 -0.44 -3.00
C LEU A 124 10.75 -1.56 -4.02
N VAL A 125 11.64 -2.51 -3.73
CA VAL A 125 11.86 -3.68 -4.60
C VAL A 125 10.58 -4.51 -4.73
N ILE A 126 9.91 -4.80 -3.60
CA ILE A 126 8.63 -5.53 -3.61
C ILE A 126 7.58 -4.77 -4.42
N PHE A 127 7.46 -3.46 -4.26
CA PHE A 127 6.54 -2.63 -5.03
C PHE A 127 6.84 -2.66 -6.54
N ALA A 128 8.10 -2.55 -6.91
CA ALA A 128 8.53 -2.59 -8.32
C ALA A 128 8.15 -3.94 -8.98
N LEU A 129 8.31 -5.05 -8.27
CA LEU A 129 7.83 -6.37 -8.72
C LEU A 129 6.30 -6.38 -8.89
N GLY A 130 5.56 -5.70 -8.01
CA GLY A 130 4.12 -5.50 -8.13
C GLY A 130 3.71 -4.76 -9.39
N MET A 131 4.47 -3.73 -9.79
CA MET A 131 4.23 -3.00 -11.05
C MET A 131 4.54 -3.86 -12.27
N GLY A 132 5.55 -4.71 -12.21
CA GLY A 132 5.80 -5.75 -13.23
C GLY A 132 4.63 -6.73 -13.35
N ALA A 133 4.08 -7.17 -12.22
CA ALA A 133 2.89 -8.04 -12.19
C ALA A 133 1.65 -7.33 -12.74
N LEU A 134 1.43 -6.05 -12.42
CA LEU A 134 0.37 -5.22 -12.98
C LEU A 134 0.49 -5.13 -14.51
N TYR A 135 1.71 -4.84 -14.98
CA TYR A 135 1.98 -4.79 -16.42
C TYR A 135 1.62 -6.12 -17.10
N GLN A 136 2.05 -7.24 -16.53
CA GLN A 136 1.76 -8.57 -17.10
C GLN A 136 0.27 -8.88 -17.08
N LEU A 137 -0.42 -8.58 -15.97
CA LEU A 137 -1.86 -8.74 -15.84
C LEU A 137 -2.63 -7.89 -16.87
N ALA A 138 -2.24 -6.64 -17.08
CA ALA A 138 -2.85 -5.74 -18.03
C ALA A 138 -2.53 -6.12 -19.48
N LYS A 139 -1.26 -6.44 -19.78
CA LYS A 139 -0.78 -6.80 -21.12
C LYS A 139 -1.57 -7.95 -21.75
N GLU A 140 -1.91 -8.95 -20.95
CA GLU A 140 -2.68 -10.11 -21.41
C GLU A 140 -4.11 -9.76 -21.87
N ARG A 141 -4.61 -8.58 -21.47
CA ARG A 141 -6.00 -8.13 -21.71
C ARG A 141 -6.12 -6.98 -22.68
N VAL A 142 -5.17 -6.07 -22.67
CA VAL A 142 -5.23 -4.82 -23.46
C VAL A 142 -4.03 -4.62 -24.38
N GLY A 143 -3.07 -5.54 -24.37
CA GLY A 143 -1.82 -5.41 -25.15
C GLY A 143 -0.75 -4.58 -24.47
N ALA A 144 0.47 -4.58 -25.03
CA ALA A 144 1.67 -4.04 -24.37
C ALA A 144 1.64 -2.52 -24.15
N GLY A 145 1.21 -1.74 -25.15
CA GLY A 145 1.17 -0.27 -25.05
C GLY A 145 0.19 0.24 -24.00
N PRO A 146 -1.10 -0.13 -24.07
CA PRO A 146 -2.07 0.25 -23.05
C PRO A 146 -1.71 -0.27 -21.66
N ALA A 147 -1.09 -1.45 -21.53
CA ALA A 147 -0.62 -1.97 -20.26
C ALA A 147 0.45 -1.06 -19.62
N LEU A 148 1.36 -0.52 -20.42
CA LEU A 148 2.34 0.47 -19.94
C LEU A 148 1.63 1.74 -19.45
N ALA A 149 0.63 2.21 -20.18
CA ALA A 149 -0.17 3.36 -19.74
C ALA A 149 -0.87 3.09 -18.38
N VAL A 150 -1.41 1.89 -18.17
CA VAL A 150 -1.99 1.50 -16.87
C VAL A 150 -0.96 1.60 -15.75
N VAL A 151 0.28 1.11 -15.97
CA VAL A 151 1.34 1.18 -14.95
C VAL A 151 1.70 2.64 -14.66
N VAL A 152 1.95 3.46 -15.68
CA VAL A 152 2.38 4.85 -15.48
C VAL A 152 1.27 5.68 -14.83
N LEU A 153 0.01 5.53 -15.26
CA LEU A 153 -1.12 6.20 -14.62
C LEU A 153 -1.30 5.75 -13.16
N SER A 154 -1.05 4.47 -12.87
CA SER A 154 -1.10 3.98 -11.48
C SER A 154 0.01 4.59 -10.63
N LEU A 155 1.26 4.60 -11.13
CA LEU A 155 2.41 5.17 -10.40
C LEU A 155 2.22 6.65 -10.08
N THR A 156 1.54 7.37 -10.96
CA THR A 156 1.32 8.82 -10.82
C THR A 156 -0.03 9.18 -10.23
N ALA A 157 -0.83 8.17 -9.84
CA ALA A 157 -2.16 8.38 -9.26
C ALA A 157 -2.10 8.97 -7.84
N GLY A 158 -3.12 9.76 -7.52
CA GLY A 158 -3.33 10.35 -6.22
C GLY A 158 -2.35 11.47 -5.86
N LYS A 159 -2.60 12.08 -4.72
CA LYS A 159 -1.78 13.17 -4.19
C LYS A 159 -1.41 12.90 -2.73
N SER A 160 -0.14 12.78 -2.45
CA SER A 160 0.37 12.79 -1.09
C SER A 160 0.75 14.21 -0.71
N TYR A 161 0.10 14.76 0.31
CA TYR A 161 0.42 16.07 0.86
C TYR A 161 1.53 15.93 1.89
N LEU A 162 2.65 16.59 1.63
CA LEU A 162 3.89 16.45 2.37
C LEU A 162 4.33 17.82 2.89
N THR A 163 4.73 17.88 4.14
CA THR A 163 5.30 19.11 4.70
C THR A 163 6.81 19.16 4.42
N HIS A 164 7.24 20.12 3.63
CA HIS A 164 8.65 20.35 3.33
C HIS A 164 9.40 20.84 4.57
N GLY A 165 10.73 20.64 4.62
CA GLY A 165 11.59 21.10 5.71
C GLY A 165 11.52 22.60 6.01
N SER A 166 11.16 23.44 5.04
CA SER A 166 10.88 24.87 5.23
C SER A 166 9.47 25.18 5.78
N GLY A 167 8.64 24.16 6.05
CA GLY A 167 7.24 24.31 6.50
C GLY A 167 6.22 24.50 5.37
N GLY A 168 6.66 24.54 4.10
CA GLY A 168 5.77 24.59 2.93
C GLY A 168 5.12 23.24 2.65
N LEU A 169 3.88 23.27 2.12
CA LEU A 169 3.17 22.09 1.69
C LEU A 169 3.53 21.76 0.24
N VAL A 170 3.96 20.54 -0.02
CA VAL A 170 4.18 20.00 -1.36
C VAL A 170 3.34 18.76 -1.58
N PHE A 171 3.05 18.42 -2.83
CA PHE A 171 2.33 17.20 -3.15
C PHE A 171 2.98 16.47 -4.32
N GLY A 172 3.12 15.18 -4.14
CA GLY A 172 3.61 14.23 -5.13
C GLY A 172 2.64 13.06 -5.34
N PRO A 173 2.91 12.19 -6.30
CA PRO A 173 2.09 11.01 -6.56
C PRO A 173 2.00 10.10 -5.32
N LEU A 174 0.76 9.74 -4.93
CA LEU A 174 0.48 8.99 -3.72
C LEU A 174 1.12 7.58 -3.76
N LEU A 175 0.91 6.83 -4.86
CA LEU A 175 1.46 5.48 -4.97
C LEU A 175 2.99 5.49 -4.95
N LEU A 176 3.61 6.44 -5.65
CA LEU A 176 5.06 6.53 -5.71
C LEU A 176 5.64 6.94 -4.35
N HIS A 177 4.99 7.83 -3.61
CA HIS A 177 5.39 8.15 -2.23
C HIS A 177 5.35 6.89 -1.35
N TYR A 178 4.26 6.12 -1.40
CA TYR A 178 4.13 4.91 -0.57
C TYR A 178 4.97 3.73 -1.07
N SER A 179 5.58 3.81 -2.25
CA SER A 179 6.40 2.74 -2.83
C SER A 179 7.58 2.30 -1.97
N HIS A 180 8.12 3.20 -1.16
CA HIS A 180 9.27 2.98 -0.28
C HIS A 180 8.98 3.29 1.21
N GLN A 181 7.71 3.50 1.58
CA GLN A 181 7.34 3.62 2.98
C GLN A 181 7.21 2.24 3.62
N ILE A 182 7.69 2.10 4.87
CA ILE A 182 7.52 0.85 5.64
C ILE A 182 6.06 0.78 6.12
N MET A 183 5.18 0.56 5.16
CA MET A 183 3.74 0.54 5.33
C MET A 183 3.16 -0.68 4.60
N SER A 184 2.02 -1.17 5.06
CA SER A 184 1.43 -2.40 4.53
C SER A 184 0.83 -2.25 3.13
N GLU A 185 0.58 -1.05 2.65
CA GLU A 185 -0.14 -0.75 1.40
C GLU A 185 0.60 -1.27 0.17
N ALA A 186 1.88 -0.93 0.00
CA ALA A 186 2.66 -1.29 -1.18
C ALA A 186 2.97 -2.81 -1.26
N PRO A 187 3.42 -3.48 -0.19
CA PRO A 187 3.56 -4.94 -0.22
C PRO A 187 2.24 -5.67 -0.42
N TYR A 188 1.16 -5.24 0.24
CA TYR A 188 -0.17 -5.80 0.04
C TYR A 188 -0.62 -5.69 -1.43
N LEU A 189 -0.45 -4.53 -2.05
CA LEU A 189 -0.75 -4.31 -3.47
C LEU A 189 -0.02 -5.32 -4.35
N THR A 190 1.26 -5.53 -4.13
CA THR A 190 2.08 -6.47 -4.90
C THR A 190 1.54 -7.89 -4.82
N PHE A 191 1.30 -8.39 -3.62
CA PHE A 191 0.79 -9.75 -3.43
C PHE A 191 -0.66 -9.90 -3.93
N SER A 192 -1.47 -8.84 -3.86
CA SER A 192 -2.82 -8.84 -4.43
C SER A 192 -2.80 -8.93 -5.95
N LEU A 193 -1.95 -8.17 -6.63
CA LEU A 193 -1.81 -8.21 -8.09
C LEU A 193 -1.28 -9.58 -8.56
N LEU A 194 -0.29 -10.12 -7.87
CA LEU A 194 0.21 -11.48 -8.13
C LEU A 194 -0.89 -12.53 -7.93
N ALA A 195 -1.64 -12.44 -6.83
CA ALA A 195 -2.75 -13.35 -6.55
C ALA A 195 -3.81 -13.30 -7.65
N LEU A 196 -4.27 -12.11 -8.04
CA LEU A 196 -5.26 -11.93 -9.09
C LEU A 196 -4.80 -12.54 -10.42
N TRP A 197 -3.54 -12.28 -10.81
CA TRP A 197 -2.96 -12.82 -12.04
C TRP A 197 -2.81 -14.35 -11.99
N LEU A 198 -2.26 -14.90 -10.89
CA LEU A 198 -2.02 -16.34 -10.74
C LEU A 198 -3.31 -17.15 -10.61
N VAL A 199 -4.29 -16.64 -9.86
CA VAL A 199 -5.60 -17.30 -9.68
C VAL A 199 -6.34 -17.43 -11.00
N GLU A 200 -6.43 -16.36 -11.81
CA GLU A 200 -7.09 -16.45 -13.11
C GLU A 200 -6.42 -17.45 -14.05
N ARG A 201 -5.09 -17.49 -14.08
CA ARG A 201 -4.35 -18.50 -14.84
C ARG A 201 -4.56 -19.90 -14.31
N GLY A 202 -4.67 -20.05 -13.00
CA GLY A 202 -4.95 -21.32 -12.36
C GLY A 202 -6.34 -21.83 -12.68
N ILE A 203 -7.34 -20.95 -12.68
CA ILE A 203 -8.73 -21.30 -13.00
C ILE A 203 -8.90 -21.68 -14.47
N ALA A 204 -8.14 -21.05 -15.38
CA ALA A 204 -8.16 -21.38 -16.79
C ALA A 204 -7.60 -22.79 -17.11
N ARG A 205 -6.97 -23.45 -16.16
CA ARG A 205 -6.45 -24.83 -16.28
C ARG A 205 -7.37 -25.83 -15.61
N GLU A 206 -7.44 -27.03 -16.18
CA GLU A 206 -8.19 -28.13 -15.58
C GLU A 206 -7.45 -28.71 -14.37
N GLY A 207 -8.22 -29.15 -13.37
CA GLY A 207 -7.70 -29.81 -12.17
C GLY A 207 -7.17 -28.87 -11.10
N ILE A 208 -6.91 -29.45 -9.92
CA ILE A 208 -6.28 -28.77 -8.76
C ILE A 208 -4.89 -29.32 -8.53
N LYS A 209 -4.75 -30.64 -8.69
CA LYS A 209 -3.47 -31.33 -8.51
C LYS A 209 -2.49 -30.85 -9.57
N ASP A 210 -1.28 -30.51 -9.16
CA ASP A 210 -0.21 -29.99 -10.03
C ASP A 210 -0.53 -28.63 -10.71
N ASN A 211 -1.55 -27.92 -10.23
CA ASN A 211 -1.87 -26.57 -10.71
C ASN A 211 -1.08 -25.51 -9.92
N TRP A 212 0.19 -25.37 -10.24
CA TRP A 212 1.10 -24.46 -9.55
C TRP A 212 0.67 -22.98 -9.61
N TRP A 213 -0.11 -22.61 -10.64
CA TRP A 213 -0.68 -21.26 -10.74
C TRP A 213 -1.72 -21.01 -9.64
N LEU A 214 -2.60 -21.99 -9.42
CA LEU A 214 -3.62 -21.87 -8.38
C LEU A 214 -3.01 -21.94 -6.98
N ILE A 215 -2.00 -22.81 -6.79
CA ILE A 215 -1.27 -22.93 -5.52
C ILE A 215 -0.51 -21.64 -5.22
N GLY A 216 0.23 -21.08 -6.19
CA GLY A 216 0.90 -19.79 -6.06
C GLY A 216 -0.07 -18.63 -5.82
N GLY A 217 -1.22 -18.66 -6.53
CA GLY A 217 -2.30 -17.68 -6.34
C GLY A 217 -2.88 -17.73 -4.92
N PHE A 218 -3.10 -18.94 -4.39
CA PHE A 218 -3.51 -19.12 -3.00
C PHE A 218 -2.45 -18.58 -2.03
N GLY A 219 -1.18 -18.94 -2.22
CA GLY A 219 -0.07 -18.45 -1.39
C GLY A 219 0.00 -16.92 -1.36
N CYS A 220 -0.07 -16.26 -2.54
CA CYS A 220 -0.09 -14.80 -2.63
C CYS A 220 -1.34 -14.20 -1.97
N THR A 221 -2.51 -14.83 -2.09
CA THR A 221 -3.75 -14.37 -1.44
C THR A 221 -3.62 -14.41 0.08
N MET A 222 -3.11 -15.51 0.62
CA MET A 222 -2.90 -15.64 2.07
C MET A 222 -1.80 -14.71 2.56
N TRP A 223 -0.73 -14.52 1.79
CA TRP A 223 0.32 -13.59 2.17
C TRP A 223 -0.18 -12.14 2.17
N ALA A 224 -1.00 -11.73 1.20
CA ALA A 224 -1.68 -10.44 1.21
C ALA A 224 -2.51 -10.25 2.49
N TYR A 225 -3.26 -11.27 2.92
CA TYR A 225 -3.99 -11.23 4.18
C TYR A 225 -3.06 -11.07 5.40
N TYR A 226 -1.94 -11.79 5.44
CA TYR A 226 -0.98 -11.66 6.55
C TYR A 226 -0.18 -10.35 6.54
N ILE A 227 -0.11 -9.64 5.40
CA ILE A 227 0.42 -8.28 5.35
C ILE A 227 -0.63 -7.28 5.89
N ARG A 228 -1.90 -7.44 5.49
CA ARG A 228 -2.98 -6.51 5.82
C ARG A 228 -4.31 -7.25 5.95
N THR A 229 -5.00 -7.05 7.06
CA THR A 229 -6.29 -7.72 7.33
C THR A 229 -7.35 -7.46 6.25
N ALA A 230 -7.27 -6.32 5.54
CA ALA A 230 -8.09 -6.04 4.36
C ALA A 230 -7.97 -7.12 3.26
N GLY A 231 -6.94 -7.97 3.29
CA GLY A 231 -6.80 -9.15 2.42
C GLY A 231 -7.93 -10.16 2.51
N ILE A 232 -8.77 -10.09 3.55
CA ILE A 232 -10.03 -10.85 3.62
C ILE A 232 -10.92 -10.57 2.41
N THR A 233 -10.88 -9.35 1.85
CA THR A 233 -11.64 -8.97 0.65
C THR A 233 -11.15 -9.70 -0.59
N LEU A 234 -9.83 -9.94 -0.70
CA LEU A 234 -9.25 -10.70 -1.79
C LEU A 234 -9.62 -12.19 -1.69
N ILE A 235 -9.57 -12.77 -0.49
CA ILE A 235 -10.03 -14.16 -0.25
C ILE A 235 -11.50 -14.29 -0.66
N ALA A 236 -12.36 -13.40 -0.18
CA ALA A 236 -13.78 -13.40 -0.51
C ALA A 236 -14.02 -13.23 -2.02
N ALA A 237 -13.28 -12.32 -2.67
CA ALA A 237 -13.40 -12.09 -4.09
C ALA A 237 -13.04 -13.32 -4.93
N VAL A 238 -11.96 -14.02 -4.58
CA VAL A 238 -11.54 -15.25 -5.28
C VAL A 238 -12.57 -16.36 -5.09
N VAL A 239 -13.05 -16.57 -3.87
CA VAL A 239 -14.08 -17.58 -3.59
C VAL A 239 -15.37 -17.27 -4.37
N VAL A 240 -15.87 -16.04 -4.26
CA VAL A 240 -17.10 -15.61 -4.98
C VAL A 240 -16.92 -15.73 -6.49
N TYR A 241 -15.76 -15.32 -7.02
CA TYR A 241 -15.48 -15.49 -8.45
C TYR A 241 -15.54 -16.95 -8.91
N MET A 242 -14.95 -17.89 -8.14
CA MET A 242 -15.03 -19.32 -8.44
C MET A 242 -16.48 -19.82 -8.40
N LEU A 243 -17.28 -19.37 -7.41
CA LEU A 243 -18.71 -19.73 -7.32
C LEU A 243 -19.51 -19.17 -8.51
N LEU A 244 -19.28 -17.93 -8.93
CA LEU A 244 -19.90 -17.31 -10.11
C LEU A 244 -19.54 -18.07 -11.40
N ARG A 245 -18.33 -18.64 -11.49
CA ARG A 245 -17.87 -19.51 -12.58
C ARG A 245 -18.39 -20.94 -12.46
N ARG A 246 -19.24 -21.23 -11.45
CA ARG A 246 -19.77 -22.56 -11.12
C ARG A 246 -18.68 -23.59 -10.78
N ASP A 247 -17.51 -23.14 -10.37
CA ASP A 247 -16.42 -23.98 -9.92
C ASP A 247 -16.48 -24.18 -8.40
N TYR A 248 -17.56 -24.76 -7.96
CA TYR A 248 -17.87 -24.92 -6.53
C TYR A 248 -16.80 -25.71 -5.79
N ARG A 249 -16.25 -26.75 -6.44
CA ARG A 249 -15.23 -27.61 -5.82
C ARG A 249 -13.96 -26.82 -5.49
N ARG A 250 -13.40 -26.05 -6.47
CA ARG A 250 -12.21 -25.24 -6.23
C ARG A 250 -12.51 -24.09 -5.27
N GLY A 251 -13.67 -23.47 -5.36
CA GLY A 251 -14.10 -22.42 -4.44
C GLY A 251 -14.19 -22.89 -2.98
N LEU A 252 -14.78 -24.05 -2.72
CA LEU A 252 -14.87 -24.62 -1.37
C LEU A 252 -13.50 -25.04 -0.83
N ILE A 253 -12.65 -25.66 -1.66
CA ILE A 253 -11.29 -26.03 -1.26
C ILE A 253 -10.45 -24.78 -0.94
N PHE A 254 -10.51 -23.74 -1.79
CA PHE A 254 -9.79 -22.50 -1.59
C PHE A 254 -10.26 -21.78 -0.31
N GLY A 255 -11.57 -21.67 -0.12
CA GLY A 255 -12.15 -21.05 1.08
C GLY A 255 -11.83 -21.83 2.36
N GLY A 256 -11.97 -23.16 2.32
CA GLY A 256 -11.61 -24.03 3.46
C GLY A 256 -10.13 -23.96 3.83
N ALA A 257 -9.24 -23.98 2.83
CA ALA A 257 -7.81 -23.79 3.04
C ALA A 257 -7.49 -22.40 3.61
N ALA A 258 -8.17 -21.34 3.15
CA ALA A 258 -8.01 -19.99 3.69
C ALA A 258 -8.43 -19.91 5.15
N VAL A 259 -9.55 -20.54 5.53
CA VAL A 259 -9.97 -20.65 6.95
C VAL A 259 -8.94 -21.41 7.78
N ALA A 260 -8.42 -22.53 7.25
CA ALA A 260 -7.40 -23.31 7.94
C ALA A 260 -6.10 -22.50 8.18
N CYS A 261 -5.70 -21.65 7.23
CA CYS A 261 -4.56 -20.75 7.42
C CYS A 261 -4.88 -19.57 8.36
N TRP A 262 -6.10 -19.04 8.31
CA TRP A 262 -6.53 -17.93 9.17
C TRP A 262 -6.63 -18.32 10.64
N LEU A 263 -7.06 -19.54 10.94
CA LEU A 263 -7.37 -20.02 12.29
C LEU A 263 -6.16 -19.96 13.26
N PRO A 264 -4.94 -20.44 12.90
CA PRO A 264 -3.78 -20.37 13.80
C PRO A 264 -3.45 -18.94 14.25
N TRP A 265 -3.54 -17.96 13.34
CA TRP A 265 -3.33 -16.55 13.68
C TRP A 265 -4.35 -16.03 14.68
N THR A 266 -5.61 -16.36 14.47
CA THR A 266 -6.71 -15.96 15.36
C THR A 266 -6.58 -16.61 16.74
N LEU A 267 -6.25 -17.90 16.78
CA LEU A 267 -6.04 -18.63 18.03
C LEU A 267 -4.84 -18.07 18.82
N ARG A 268 -3.72 -17.79 18.14
CA ARG A 268 -2.56 -17.13 18.75
C ARG A 268 -2.95 -15.79 19.38
N ASN A 269 -3.67 -14.95 18.66
CA ASN A 269 -4.06 -13.64 19.18
C ASN A 269 -4.97 -13.75 20.40
N LYS A 270 -5.91 -14.70 20.41
CA LYS A 270 -6.76 -14.97 21.59
C LYS A 270 -5.93 -15.51 22.77
N ALA A 271 -4.98 -16.38 22.52
CA ALA A 271 -4.15 -16.98 23.58
C ALA A 271 -3.28 -15.93 24.30
N VAL A 272 -2.90 -14.83 23.62
CA VAL A 272 -2.13 -13.73 24.24
C VAL A 272 -3.01 -12.57 24.71
N GLY A 273 -4.29 -12.83 24.91
CA GLY A 273 -5.25 -11.84 25.45
C GLY A 273 -5.66 -10.72 24.48
N GLY A 274 -5.35 -10.86 23.18
CA GLY A 274 -5.62 -9.84 22.16
C GLY A 274 -6.52 -10.35 21.04
N GLY A 275 -6.60 -9.56 19.97
CA GLY A 275 -7.39 -9.86 18.78
C GLY A 275 -8.66 -9.03 18.68
N GLY A 276 -9.21 -8.96 17.49
CA GLY A 276 -10.44 -8.21 17.22
C GLY A 276 -10.33 -6.69 17.24
N VAL A 277 -9.13 -6.11 17.35
CA VAL A 277 -8.92 -4.65 17.40
C VAL A 277 -9.57 -3.97 16.19
N TYR A 278 -9.37 -4.48 14.98
CA TYR A 278 -9.99 -3.91 13.77
C TYR A 278 -11.51 -4.07 13.75
N ILE A 279 -12.04 -5.20 14.25
CA ILE A 279 -13.48 -5.41 14.37
C ILE A 279 -14.06 -4.41 15.39
N LYS A 280 -13.41 -4.26 16.54
CA LYS A 280 -13.83 -3.29 17.55
C LYS A 280 -13.81 -1.86 17.00
N GLN A 281 -12.72 -1.47 16.31
CA GLN A 281 -12.62 -0.15 15.67
C GLN A 281 -13.69 0.08 14.60
N LEU A 282 -14.03 -0.94 13.80
CA LEU A 282 -15.07 -0.86 12.77
C LEU A 282 -16.42 -0.48 13.37
N PHE A 283 -16.75 -1.00 14.56
CA PHE A 283 -18.00 -0.72 15.26
C PHE A 283 -17.98 0.55 16.10
N MET A 284 -16.82 1.18 16.35
CA MET A 284 -16.76 2.45 17.11
C MET A 284 -17.31 3.62 16.30
N VAL A 285 -17.98 4.55 16.97
CA VAL A 285 -18.36 5.84 16.38
C VAL A 285 -17.12 6.61 15.94
N ASN A 286 -16.13 6.73 16.83
CA ASN A 286 -14.83 7.32 16.55
C ASN A 286 -13.75 6.58 17.34
N PRO A 287 -12.84 5.84 16.70
CA PRO A 287 -11.78 5.12 17.40
C PRO A 287 -10.77 6.00 18.16
N TYR A 288 -10.71 7.31 17.88
CA TYR A 288 -9.92 8.26 18.67
C TYR A 288 -10.65 8.75 19.93
N HIS A 289 -11.97 8.51 19.99
CA HIS A 289 -12.85 8.86 21.10
C HIS A 289 -13.71 7.67 21.47
N PRO A 290 -13.13 6.64 22.14
CA PRO A 290 -13.87 5.42 22.52
C PRO A 290 -15.07 5.68 23.46
N ASP A 291 -15.05 6.80 24.18
CA ASP A 291 -16.11 7.32 25.04
C ASP A 291 -17.42 7.58 24.28
N ARG A 292 -17.36 7.84 22.96
CA ARG A 292 -18.53 8.03 22.10
C ARG A 292 -19.30 6.73 21.81
N GLY A 293 -18.80 5.57 22.24
CA GLY A 293 -19.47 4.28 22.14
C GLY A 293 -19.40 3.61 20.78
N LEU A 294 -20.34 2.68 20.56
CA LEU A 294 -20.42 1.87 19.33
C LEU A 294 -21.57 2.36 18.46
N LEU A 295 -21.43 2.16 17.15
CA LEU A 295 -22.49 2.38 16.17
C LEU A 295 -23.59 1.33 16.34
N ASP A 296 -24.82 1.77 16.25
CA ASP A 296 -25.97 0.94 15.95
C ASP A 296 -26.09 0.67 14.43
N PHE A 297 -27.10 -0.08 14.03
CA PHE A 297 -27.32 -0.38 12.61
C PHE A 297 -27.58 0.89 11.77
N ALA A 298 -28.32 1.86 12.31
CA ALA A 298 -28.60 3.13 11.63
C ALA A 298 -27.32 3.93 11.42
N GLY A 299 -26.48 4.05 12.43
CA GLY A 299 -25.17 4.70 12.33
C GLY A 299 -24.22 4.02 11.34
N PHE A 300 -24.29 2.69 11.20
CA PHE A 300 -23.55 1.97 10.15
C PHE A 300 -24.03 2.35 8.75
N VAL A 301 -25.34 2.38 8.54
CA VAL A 301 -25.93 2.78 7.25
C VAL A 301 -25.59 4.23 6.93
N GLU A 302 -25.69 5.13 7.90
CA GLU A 302 -25.33 6.54 7.74
C GLU A 302 -23.85 6.71 7.38
N ARG A 303 -22.92 6.01 8.09
CA ARG A 303 -21.49 6.00 7.74
C ARG A 303 -21.28 5.53 6.31
N PHE A 304 -21.90 4.41 5.91
CA PHE A 304 -21.76 3.85 4.57
C PHE A 304 -22.22 4.84 3.49
N ILE A 305 -23.39 5.46 3.67
CA ILE A 305 -23.95 6.44 2.71
C ILE A 305 -23.08 7.69 2.66
N SER A 306 -22.68 8.25 3.79
CA SER A 306 -21.84 9.44 3.86
C SER A 306 -20.47 9.21 3.21
N HIS A 307 -19.88 8.02 3.41
CA HIS A 307 -18.62 7.67 2.77
C HIS A 307 -18.78 7.42 1.26
N ILE A 308 -19.89 6.86 0.79
CA ILE A 308 -20.18 6.81 -0.66
C ILE A 308 -20.13 8.24 -1.24
N GLY A 309 -20.84 9.18 -0.61
CA GLY A 309 -20.81 10.59 -1.03
C GLY A 309 -19.38 11.14 -1.07
N LEU A 310 -18.65 10.99 0.03
CA LEU A 310 -17.27 11.47 0.17
C LEU A 310 -16.31 10.86 -0.87
N TYR A 311 -16.36 9.54 -1.04
CA TYR A 311 -15.47 8.86 -2.00
C TYR A 311 -15.82 9.19 -3.45
N LEU A 312 -17.09 9.32 -3.81
CA LEU A 312 -17.49 9.66 -5.17
C LEU A 312 -17.22 11.13 -5.52
N THR A 313 -17.30 12.03 -4.55
CA THR A 313 -17.17 13.47 -4.81
C THR A 313 -15.75 14.01 -4.62
N ARG A 314 -14.96 13.41 -3.74
CA ARG A 314 -13.63 13.91 -3.36
C ARG A 314 -12.52 12.88 -3.52
N GLU A 315 -12.57 11.74 -2.80
CA GLU A 315 -11.40 10.85 -2.69
C GLU A 315 -11.05 10.17 -4.03
N LEU A 316 -12.03 9.56 -4.70
CA LEU A 316 -11.78 8.90 -5.99
C LEU A 316 -11.43 9.89 -7.11
N PRO A 317 -12.13 11.05 -7.29
CA PRO A 317 -11.72 12.05 -8.27
C PRO A 317 -10.30 12.57 -8.03
N ASN A 318 -9.94 12.94 -6.79
CA ASN A 318 -8.59 13.41 -6.45
C ASN A 318 -7.51 12.34 -6.67
N THR A 319 -7.88 11.06 -6.53
CA THR A 319 -6.94 9.95 -6.70
C THR A 319 -6.80 9.51 -8.16
N LEU A 320 -7.89 9.42 -8.92
CA LEU A 320 -7.90 8.78 -10.24
C LEU A 320 -7.89 9.76 -11.41
N VAL A 321 -8.36 11.00 -11.20
CA VAL A 321 -8.45 11.99 -12.28
C VAL A 321 -7.24 12.93 -12.20
N PRO A 322 -6.31 12.88 -13.18
CA PRO A 322 -5.18 13.79 -13.21
C PRO A 322 -5.61 15.25 -13.19
N PHE A 323 -4.85 16.12 -12.52
CA PHE A 323 -5.10 17.58 -12.38
C PHE A 323 -6.35 17.96 -11.58
N PHE A 324 -7.20 17.00 -11.21
CA PHE A 324 -8.35 17.31 -10.36
C PHE A 324 -7.89 17.41 -8.90
N ASP A 325 -8.31 18.48 -8.23
CA ASP A 325 -8.07 18.73 -6.82
C ASP A 325 -9.23 19.52 -6.23
N SER A 326 -9.97 18.92 -5.33
CA SER A 326 -11.08 19.57 -4.66
C SER A 326 -11.16 19.10 -3.21
N ALA A 327 -11.32 20.06 -2.31
CA ALA A 327 -11.68 19.80 -0.93
C ALA A 327 -13.20 19.65 -0.72
N GLU A 328 -13.98 20.05 -1.72
CA GLU A 328 -15.44 20.07 -1.65
C GLU A 328 -16.05 18.69 -1.87
N THR A 329 -17.17 18.43 -1.22
CA THR A 329 -17.94 17.18 -1.33
C THR A 329 -19.16 17.36 -2.22
N ILE A 330 -18.96 17.94 -3.41
CA ILE A 330 -20.00 18.13 -4.44
C ILE A 330 -19.74 17.24 -5.65
N ILE A 331 -20.76 16.99 -6.44
CA ILE A 331 -20.62 16.22 -7.68
C ILE A 331 -19.99 17.08 -8.76
N HIS A 332 -18.77 16.75 -9.14
CA HIS A 332 -18.02 17.37 -10.24
C HIS A 332 -18.14 16.57 -11.54
N PRO A 333 -17.79 17.14 -12.70
CA PRO A 333 -17.66 16.36 -13.94
C PRO A 333 -16.73 15.15 -13.82
N ALA A 334 -15.66 15.25 -13.01
CA ALA A 334 -14.78 14.13 -12.69
C ALA A 334 -15.52 13.00 -11.97
N SER A 335 -16.39 13.31 -11.01
CA SER A 335 -17.23 12.33 -10.31
C SER A 335 -18.17 11.60 -11.28
N LEU A 336 -18.85 12.36 -12.16
CA LEU A 336 -19.74 11.78 -13.17
C LEU A 336 -18.99 10.88 -14.15
N LEU A 337 -17.79 11.28 -14.58
CA LEU A 337 -16.93 10.45 -15.43
C LEU A 337 -16.61 9.12 -14.75
N LEU A 338 -16.19 9.14 -13.48
CA LEU A 338 -15.86 7.91 -12.75
C LEU A 338 -17.07 7.02 -12.52
N ILE A 339 -18.24 7.58 -12.24
CA ILE A 339 -19.49 6.84 -12.13
C ILE A 339 -19.82 6.15 -13.46
N LEU A 340 -19.74 6.88 -14.57
CA LEU A 340 -19.99 6.32 -15.91
C LEU A 340 -18.99 5.21 -16.25
N LEU A 341 -17.70 5.39 -15.94
CA LEU A 341 -16.68 4.35 -16.13
C LEU A 341 -16.95 3.13 -15.25
N ALA A 342 -17.35 3.30 -14.01
CA ALA A 342 -17.67 2.19 -13.10
C ALA A 342 -18.91 1.40 -13.58
N VAL A 343 -19.97 2.11 -14.01
CA VAL A 343 -21.16 1.47 -14.60
C VAL A 343 -20.80 0.71 -15.87
N ALA A 344 -20.04 1.34 -16.78
CA ALA A 344 -19.61 0.71 -18.02
C ALA A 344 -18.71 -0.51 -17.74
N ALA A 345 -17.77 -0.43 -16.78
CA ALA A 345 -16.94 -1.54 -16.37
C ALA A 345 -17.80 -2.71 -15.87
N THR A 346 -18.77 -2.43 -15.00
CA THR A 346 -19.69 -3.44 -14.48
C THR A 346 -20.48 -4.11 -15.61
N VAL A 347 -21.08 -3.32 -16.51
CA VAL A 347 -21.86 -3.82 -17.64
C VAL A 347 -21.00 -4.68 -18.57
N PHE A 348 -19.78 -4.23 -18.91
CA PHE A 348 -18.90 -4.97 -19.81
C PHE A 348 -18.36 -6.24 -19.14
N CYS A 349 -17.94 -6.18 -17.88
CA CYS A 349 -17.46 -7.37 -17.16
C CYS A 349 -18.56 -8.45 -17.05
N VAL A 350 -19.77 -8.05 -16.67
CA VAL A 350 -20.89 -9.01 -16.50
C VAL A 350 -21.35 -9.58 -17.85
N LYS A 351 -21.55 -8.71 -18.87
CA LYS A 351 -22.03 -9.17 -20.18
C LYS A 351 -21.03 -10.02 -20.95
N ARG A 352 -19.73 -9.73 -20.83
CA ARG A 352 -18.67 -10.44 -21.56
C ARG A 352 -18.02 -11.56 -20.74
N GLY A 353 -18.20 -11.58 -19.44
CA GLY A 353 -17.51 -12.50 -18.53
C GLY A 353 -15.99 -12.22 -18.41
N GLU A 354 -15.51 -11.06 -18.92
CA GLU A 354 -14.12 -10.64 -18.88
C GLU A 354 -13.85 -9.83 -17.59
N ASN A 355 -12.64 -9.95 -17.00
CA ASN A 355 -12.19 -9.17 -15.83
C ASN A 355 -13.12 -9.23 -14.58
N LEU A 356 -13.97 -10.24 -14.52
CA LEU A 356 -14.96 -10.37 -13.45
C LEU A 356 -14.31 -10.51 -12.06
N LEU A 357 -13.16 -11.20 -11.95
CA LEU A 357 -12.41 -11.28 -10.68
C LEU A 357 -11.94 -9.91 -10.21
N LEU A 358 -11.43 -9.08 -11.12
CA LEU A 358 -10.96 -7.73 -10.80
C LEU A 358 -12.12 -6.85 -10.33
N LEU A 359 -13.27 -6.94 -11.00
CA LEU A 359 -14.47 -6.21 -10.61
C LEU A 359 -14.97 -6.64 -9.21
N VAL A 360 -15.06 -7.95 -8.96
CA VAL A 360 -15.51 -8.49 -7.67
C VAL A 360 -14.55 -8.08 -6.56
N TYR A 361 -13.24 -8.16 -6.80
CA TYR A 361 -12.24 -7.70 -5.84
C TYR A 361 -12.38 -6.19 -5.56
N ALA A 362 -12.54 -5.36 -6.60
CA ALA A 362 -12.75 -3.93 -6.43
C ALA A 362 -14.00 -3.63 -5.58
N ALA A 363 -15.11 -4.34 -5.84
CA ALA A 363 -16.35 -4.16 -5.10
C ALA A 363 -16.20 -4.54 -3.60
N PHE A 364 -15.60 -5.69 -3.30
CA PHE A 364 -15.37 -6.12 -1.90
C PHE A 364 -14.42 -5.19 -1.16
N PHE A 365 -13.33 -4.78 -1.81
CA PHE A 365 -12.36 -3.88 -1.21
C PHE A 365 -12.98 -2.50 -0.91
N MET A 366 -13.68 -1.93 -1.89
CA MET A 366 -14.42 -0.68 -1.69
C MET A 366 -15.49 -0.80 -0.61
N GLY A 367 -16.18 -1.93 -0.52
CA GLY A 367 -17.14 -2.18 0.56
C GLY A 367 -16.52 -2.05 1.96
N VAL A 368 -15.33 -2.61 2.16
CA VAL A 368 -14.61 -2.45 3.44
C VAL A 368 -14.14 -1.01 3.65
N VAL A 369 -13.63 -0.36 2.61
CA VAL A 369 -13.17 1.05 2.70
C VAL A 369 -14.32 1.99 3.07
N LEU A 370 -15.51 1.78 2.50
CA LEU A 370 -16.70 2.59 2.79
C LEU A 370 -17.25 2.40 4.21
N LEU A 371 -17.00 1.25 4.81
CA LEU A 371 -17.39 0.98 6.21
C LEU A 371 -16.32 1.40 7.22
N TRP A 372 -15.08 1.65 6.76
CA TRP A 372 -13.95 1.95 7.64
C TRP A 372 -14.13 3.32 8.32
N PRO A 373 -13.85 3.45 9.65
CA PRO A 373 -14.12 4.70 10.38
C PRO A 373 -13.32 5.92 9.90
N TRP A 374 -12.18 5.71 9.28
CA TRP A 374 -11.32 6.77 8.74
C TRP A 374 -11.36 6.77 7.21
N PRO A 375 -12.02 7.74 6.60
CA PRO A 375 -11.93 7.92 5.15
C PRO A 375 -10.57 8.51 4.77
N GLY A 376 -10.17 8.33 3.50
CA GLY A 376 -8.97 8.95 2.93
C GLY A 376 -8.42 8.18 1.73
N ASP A 377 -7.66 8.90 0.92
CA ASP A 377 -7.04 8.41 -0.31
C ASP A 377 -6.00 7.30 -0.08
N ARG A 378 -5.29 7.34 1.06
CA ARG A 378 -4.36 6.28 1.49
C ARG A 378 -5.00 4.88 1.42
N PHE A 379 -6.25 4.76 1.81
CA PHE A 379 -6.94 3.46 1.81
C PHE A 379 -7.28 2.97 0.39
N LEU A 380 -7.21 3.84 -0.61
CA LEU A 380 -7.38 3.48 -2.02
C LEU A 380 -6.11 2.90 -2.65
N ILE A 381 -4.91 3.14 -2.08
CA ILE A 381 -3.63 2.69 -2.65
C ILE A 381 -3.67 1.24 -3.16
N PRO A 382 -4.17 0.26 -2.39
CA PRO A 382 -4.18 -1.13 -2.82
C PRO A 382 -5.06 -1.43 -4.04
N ILE A 383 -6.07 -0.59 -4.31
CA ILE A 383 -7.06 -0.83 -5.35
C ILE A 383 -6.87 0.06 -6.58
N VAL A 384 -6.15 1.18 -6.44
CA VAL A 384 -5.93 2.15 -7.52
C VAL A 384 -5.50 1.50 -8.83
N PRO A 385 -4.50 0.58 -8.89
CA PRO A 385 -4.10 -0.01 -10.15
C PRO A 385 -5.19 -0.85 -10.83
N VAL A 386 -6.06 -1.49 -10.04
CA VAL A 386 -7.20 -2.23 -10.57
C VAL A 386 -8.26 -1.29 -11.14
N LEU A 387 -8.55 -0.18 -10.45
CA LEU A 387 -9.49 0.83 -10.93
C LEU A 387 -8.97 1.53 -12.20
N VAL A 388 -7.69 1.89 -12.24
CA VAL A 388 -7.03 2.46 -13.43
C VAL A 388 -7.09 1.46 -14.59
N PHE A 389 -6.78 0.19 -14.36
CA PHE A 389 -6.88 -0.84 -15.37
C PHE A 389 -8.31 -0.96 -15.92
N LEU A 390 -9.32 -1.05 -15.05
CA LEU A 390 -10.72 -1.15 -15.47
C LEU A 390 -11.16 0.08 -16.28
N ALA A 391 -10.74 1.28 -15.88
CA ALA A 391 -11.03 2.51 -16.61
C ALA A 391 -10.41 2.50 -18.02
N VAL A 392 -9.11 2.19 -18.13
CA VAL A 392 -8.42 2.09 -19.43
C VAL A 392 -9.05 0.99 -20.31
N TRP A 393 -9.38 -0.15 -19.73
CA TRP A 393 -10.02 -1.25 -20.46
C TRP A 393 -11.40 -0.83 -21.02
N VAL A 394 -12.23 -0.12 -20.23
CA VAL A 394 -13.53 0.42 -20.69
C VAL A 394 -13.34 1.40 -21.84
N VAL A 395 -12.39 2.33 -21.73
CA VAL A 395 -12.09 3.30 -22.78
C VAL A 395 -11.70 2.60 -24.08
N LEU A 396 -10.83 1.59 -24.01
CA LEU A 396 -10.42 0.82 -25.19
C LEU A 396 -11.59 0.02 -25.80
N LYS A 397 -12.42 -0.64 -24.97
CA LYS A 397 -13.62 -1.36 -25.47
C LYS A 397 -14.64 -0.42 -26.09
N THR A 398 -14.80 0.79 -25.55
CA THR A 398 -15.65 1.83 -26.15
C THR A 398 -15.07 2.31 -27.48
N GLN A 399 -13.75 2.48 -27.56
CA GLN A 399 -13.06 2.81 -28.80
C GLN A 399 -13.29 1.72 -29.87
N ASP A 400 -13.16 0.45 -29.53
CA ASP A 400 -13.42 -0.66 -30.48
C ASP A 400 -14.85 -0.59 -31.07
N ILE A 401 -15.85 -0.26 -30.22
CA ILE A 401 -17.23 -0.09 -30.65
C ILE A 401 -17.39 1.11 -31.60
N LEU A 402 -16.72 2.23 -31.31
CA LEU A 402 -16.75 3.43 -32.14
C LEU A 402 -16.05 3.22 -33.49
N VAL A 403 -14.91 2.54 -33.48
CA VAL A 403 -14.17 2.15 -34.70
C VAL A 403 -15.04 1.29 -35.61
N ALA A 404 -15.72 0.29 -35.04
CA ALA A 404 -16.65 -0.56 -35.79
C ALA A 404 -17.81 0.20 -36.44
N LYS A 405 -18.15 1.39 -35.93
CA LYS A 405 -19.16 2.31 -36.47
C LYS A 405 -18.58 3.40 -37.40
N GLY A 406 -17.30 3.29 -37.83
CA GLY A 406 -16.67 4.22 -38.78
C GLY A 406 -15.87 5.37 -38.16
N GLY A 407 -15.75 5.47 -36.83
CA GLY A 407 -15.06 6.55 -36.13
C GLY A 407 -13.54 6.32 -35.87
N ALA A 408 -12.85 5.52 -36.70
CA ALA A 408 -11.54 4.96 -36.38
C ALA A 408 -10.42 5.97 -36.06
N ALA A 409 -10.27 7.03 -36.86
CA ALA A 409 -9.16 7.98 -36.71
C ALA A 409 -9.34 8.91 -35.49
N VAL A 410 -10.53 9.46 -35.33
CA VAL A 410 -10.85 10.41 -34.25
C VAL A 410 -10.76 9.76 -32.88
N SER A 411 -11.28 8.52 -32.73
CA SER A 411 -11.25 7.82 -31.44
C SER A 411 -9.83 7.46 -30.98
N LYS A 412 -8.93 7.07 -31.89
CA LYS A 412 -7.52 6.80 -31.54
C LYS A 412 -6.79 8.06 -31.10
N VAL A 413 -6.92 9.16 -31.84
CA VAL A 413 -6.29 10.45 -31.50
C VAL A 413 -6.76 10.95 -30.13
N LEU A 414 -8.06 10.88 -29.85
CA LEU A 414 -8.62 11.30 -28.56
C LEU A 414 -8.09 10.46 -27.39
N VAL A 415 -8.08 9.14 -27.51
CA VAL A 415 -7.63 8.25 -26.42
C VAL A 415 -6.14 8.45 -26.14
N TRP A 416 -5.29 8.41 -27.17
CA TRP A 416 -3.85 8.57 -26.98
C TRP A 416 -3.46 10.00 -26.62
N GLY A 417 -4.14 11.02 -27.16
CA GLY A 417 -3.96 12.42 -26.79
C GLY A 417 -4.28 12.67 -25.32
N LEU A 418 -5.40 12.15 -24.82
CA LEU A 418 -5.78 12.25 -23.41
C LEU A 418 -4.76 11.56 -22.51
N LEU A 419 -4.32 10.35 -22.86
CA LEU A 419 -3.28 9.63 -22.12
C LEU A 419 -1.98 10.44 -22.08
N CYS A 420 -1.53 11.01 -23.19
CA CYS A 420 -0.33 11.86 -23.22
C CYS A 420 -0.46 13.09 -22.33
N ILE A 421 -1.61 13.78 -22.36
CA ILE A 421 -1.87 14.95 -21.49
C ILE A 421 -1.80 14.53 -20.02
N CYS A 422 -2.44 13.40 -19.66
CA CYS A 422 -2.39 12.87 -18.30
C CYS A 422 -0.95 12.59 -17.84
N LEU A 423 -0.12 12.01 -18.73
CA LEU A 423 1.27 11.64 -18.40
C LEU A 423 2.18 12.87 -18.23
N VAL A 424 2.09 13.84 -19.16
CA VAL A 424 2.93 15.05 -19.11
C VAL A 424 2.68 15.85 -17.83
N GLY A 425 1.45 15.98 -17.40
CA GLY A 425 1.11 16.72 -16.19
C GLY A 425 1.61 16.11 -14.88
N GLN A 426 1.92 14.81 -14.89
CA GLN A 426 2.39 14.12 -13.68
C GLN A 426 3.91 14.26 -13.44
N VAL A 427 4.70 14.65 -14.47
CA VAL A 427 6.16 14.78 -14.35
C VAL A 427 6.54 15.76 -13.25
N GLY A 428 5.84 16.90 -13.16
CA GLY A 428 6.08 17.87 -12.10
C GLY A 428 5.81 17.34 -10.68
N GLY A 429 4.84 16.43 -10.54
CA GLY A 429 4.56 15.75 -9.26
C GLY A 429 5.69 14.83 -8.82
N VAL A 430 6.24 14.06 -9.76
CA VAL A 430 7.39 13.16 -9.49
C VAL A 430 8.62 13.98 -9.07
N LYS A 431 8.89 15.10 -9.77
CA LYS A 431 10.00 15.99 -9.39
C LYS A 431 9.81 16.56 -7.98
N ARG A 432 8.62 17.07 -7.63
CA ARG A 432 8.36 17.57 -6.27
C ARG A 432 8.56 16.50 -5.20
N LEU A 433 8.25 15.23 -5.51
CA LEU A 433 8.50 14.13 -4.59
C LEU A 433 10.00 13.86 -4.42
N ALA A 434 10.80 13.98 -5.48
CA ALA A 434 12.26 13.88 -5.41
C ALA A 434 12.84 15.04 -4.60
N ASP A 435 12.41 16.28 -4.85
CA ASP A 435 12.83 17.47 -4.09
C ASP A 435 12.47 17.33 -2.59
N TYR A 436 11.31 16.75 -2.26
CA TYR A 436 10.91 16.43 -0.89
C TYR A 436 11.81 15.34 -0.26
N ALA A 437 12.21 14.34 -1.02
CA ALA A 437 13.07 13.27 -0.52
C ALA A 437 14.46 13.79 -0.10
N GLU A 438 14.99 14.79 -0.80
CA GLU A 438 16.27 15.45 -0.49
C GLU A 438 16.17 16.46 0.66
N ALA A 439 14.97 16.98 0.94
CA ALA A 439 14.77 17.98 1.97
C ALA A 439 14.89 17.39 3.38
N ASP A 440 15.30 18.23 4.34
CA ASP A 440 15.31 17.88 5.76
C ASP A 440 13.90 17.63 6.32
N TYR A 441 13.83 17.08 7.54
CA TYR A 441 12.60 17.03 8.30
C TYR A 441 12.00 18.43 8.51
N PRO A 442 10.66 18.55 8.63
CA PRO A 442 10.07 19.78 9.16
C PRO A 442 10.69 20.16 10.51
N PRO A 443 10.81 21.45 10.83
CA PRO A 443 11.60 21.91 11.99
C PRO A 443 11.28 21.20 13.31
N GLN A 444 9.98 20.96 13.60
CA GLN A 444 9.54 20.26 14.81
C GLN A 444 10.03 18.80 14.85
N TRP A 445 9.95 18.10 13.72
CA TRP A 445 10.42 16.72 13.62
C TRP A 445 11.95 16.63 13.59
N SER A 446 12.64 17.62 13.01
CA SER A 446 14.10 17.72 13.05
C SER A 446 14.59 17.82 14.50
N ARG A 447 13.93 18.66 15.32
CA ARG A 447 14.27 18.80 16.74
C ARG A 447 13.95 17.55 17.56
N TYR A 448 12.83 16.93 17.28
CA TYR A 448 12.47 15.66 17.91
C TYR A 448 13.47 14.53 17.55
N TYR A 449 13.97 14.54 16.32
CA TYR A 449 15.04 13.63 15.88
C TYR A 449 16.34 13.89 16.64
N GLN A 450 16.74 15.16 16.78
CA GLN A 450 17.93 15.55 17.53
C GLN A 450 17.82 15.20 19.02
N ALA A 451 16.65 15.36 19.63
CA ALA A 451 16.40 14.89 20.99
C ALA A 451 16.63 13.36 21.13
N GLY A 452 16.20 12.59 20.15
CA GLY A 452 16.46 11.14 20.10
C GLY A 452 17.95 10.80 19.98
N LEU A 453 18.70 11.53 19.14
CA LEU A 453 20.15 11.35 19.02
C LEU A 453 20.88 11.77 20.30
N TRP A 454 20.42 12.84 20.95
CA TRP A 454 20.96 13.27 22.22
C TRP A 454 20.76 12.19 23.30
N LEU A 455 19.57 11.64 23.42
CA LEU A 455 19.26 10.52 24.33
C LEU A 455 20.19 9.32 24.07
N LYS A 456 20.37 8.97 22.79
CA LYS A 456 21.28 7.87 22.40
C LYS A 456 22.71 8.09 22.89
N ALA A 457 23.21 9.32 22.82
CA ALA A 457 24.59 9.66 23.15
C ALA A 457 24.82 9.88 24.66
N ASN A 458 23.81 10.31 25.42
CA ASN A 458 23.99 10.85 26.77
C ASN A 458 23.26 10.06 27.86
N THR A 459 22.59 8.95 27.54
CA THR A 459 21.83 8.15 28.51
C THR A 459 22.23 6.69 28.46
N SER A 460 21.95 5.93 29.52
CA SER A 460 22.19 4.47 29.56
C SER A 460 21.31 3.73 28.55
N GLU A 461 21.73 2.56 28.12
CA GLU A 461 20.95 1.72 27.19
C GLU A 461 19.61 1.28 27.78
N ASP A 462 19.54 1.09 29.10
CA ASP A 462 18.35 0.66 29.82
C ASP A 462 17.39 1.82 30.17
N ALA A 463 17.76 3.07 29.86
CA ALA A 463 16.95 4.24 30.18
C ALA A 463 15.53 4.14 29.61
N ILE A 464 14.54 4.53 30.41
CA ILE A 464 13.14 4.58 30.06
C ILE A 464 12.73 6.01 29.77
N VAL A 465 12.24 6.26 28.56
CA VAL A 465 11.88 7.59 28.06
C VAL A 465 10.37 7.67 27.86
N LEU A 466 9.74 8.63 28.53
CA LEU A 466 8.34 8.96 28.34
C LEU A 466 8.20 10.02 27.23
N CYS A 467 7.40 9.72 26.19
CA CYS A 467 7.22 10.65 25.08
C CYS A 467 5.95 10.35 24.26
N ARG A 468 5.53 11.30 23.43
CA ARG A 468 4.30 11.17 22.61
C ARG A 468 4.41 10.12 21.52
N LYS A 469 5.58 9.95 20.91
CA LYS A 469 5.82 9.02 19.78
C LYS A 469 6.85 7.94 20.19
N GLY A 470 6.46 7.06 21.12
CA GLY A 470 7.33 6.06 21.72
C GLY A 470 8.05 5.17 20.71
N TYR A 471 7.35 4.56 19.73
CA TYR A 471 8.00 3.75 18.70
C TYR A 471 9.02 4.54 17.88
N TRP A 472 8.69 5.77 17.50
CA TRP A 472 9.57 6.62 16.71
C TRP A 472 10.83 7.00 17.50
N MET A 473 10.65 7.40 18.77
CA MET A 473 11.75 7.72 19.65
C MET A 473 12.64 6.50 19.93
N TYR A 474 12.05 5.32 20.14
CA TYR A 474 12.78 4.06 20.28
C TYR A 474 13.66 3.76 19.07
N ILE A 475 13.16 3.93 17.85
CA ILE A 475 13.91 3.66 16.63
C ILE A 475 15.15 4.55 16.53
N VAL A 476 15.03 5.82 16.93
CA VAL A 476 16.11 6.82 16.84
C VAL A 476 17.07 6.73 18.01
N SER A 477 16.55 6.66 19.24
CA SER A 477 17.40 6.70 20.45
C SER A 477 17.97 5.34 20.82
N GLY A 478 17.30 4.25 20.45
CA GLY A 478 17.60 2.91 20.96
C GLY A 478 17.23 2.72 22.43
N ARG A 479 16.55 3.68 23.06
CA ARG A 479 16.10 3.62 24.46
C ARG A 479 14.68 3.09 24.53
N ARG A 480 14.33 2.43 25.64
CA ARG A 480 12.95 1.99 25.85
C ARG A 480 12.04 3.20 25.97
N CYS A 481 10.95 3.22 25.20
CA CYS A 481 10.11 4.40 25.11
C CYS A 481 8.64 4.02 25.34
N ILE A 482 8.01 4.76 26.27
CA ILE A 482 6.60 4.60 26.62
C ILE A 482 5.82 5.86 26.28
N GLY A 483 4.51 5.70 26.05
CA GLY A 483 3.56 6.81 25.98
C GLY A 483 3.18 7.28 27.37
N PHE A 484 2.47 8.39 27.45
CA PHE A 484 1.86 8.89 28.70
C PHE A 484 0.34 8.73 28.66
N PRO A 485 -0.33 8.55 29.83
CA PRO A 485 -1.77 8.51 29.91
C PRO A 485 -2.38 9.90 29.61
N PHE A 486 -3.61 9.90 29.11
CA PHE A 486 -4.36 11.13 28.84
C PHE A 486 -5.26 11.44 30.05
N GLU A 487 -4.63 11.78 31.15
CA GLU A 487 -5.22 11.92 32.46
C GLU A 487 -4.72 13.17 33.18
N GLU A 488 -5.20 13.47 34.36
CA GLU A 488 -4.81 14.63 35.18
C GLU A 488 -3.32 14.58 35.57
N PRO A 489 -2.66 15.72 35.83
CA PRO A 489 -1.23 15.82 36.12
C PRO A 489 -0.71 14.84 37.16
N ALA A 490 -1.43 14.66 38.27
CA ALA A 490 -1.04 13.73 39.33
C ALA A 490 -0.98 12.26 38.85
N GLN A 491 -1.94 11.86 38.01
CA GLN A 491 -1.99 10.49 37.45
C GLN A 491 -0.89 10.27 36.41
N VAL A 492 -0.52 11.32 35.65
CA VAL A 492 0.63 11.26 34.75
C VAL A 492 1.94 11.08 35.53
N LEU A 493 2.08 11.80 36.68
CA LEU A 493 3.24 11.64 37.55
C LEU A 493 3.31 10.24 38.18
N GLU A 494 2.19 9.73 38.72
CA GLU A 494 2.09 8.38 39.27
C GLU A 494 2.44 7.31 38.22
N TYR A 495 1.99 7.51 36.98
CA TYR A 495 2.36 6.63 35.86
C TYR A 495 3.85 6.64 35.60
N MET A 496 4.52 7.83 35.60
CA MET A 496 5.98 7.93 35.44
C MET A 496 6.74 7.18 36.53
N GLU A 497 6.28 7.28 37.78
CA GLU A 497 6.88 6.57 38.92
C GLU A 497 6.70 5.06 38.80
N ARG A 498 5.49 4.63 38.49
CA ARG A 498 5.16 3.20 38.32
C ARG A 498 5.97 2.56 37.20
N GLU A 499 6.08 3.21 36.06
CA GLU A 499 6.82 2.71 34.88
C GLU A 499 8.33 2.98 35.00
N GLN A 500 8.78 3.58 36.12
CA GLN A 500 10.18 3.89 36.36
C GLN A 500 10.82 4.76 35.27
N ALA A 501 10.08 5.74 34.71
CA ALA A 501 10.59 6.64 33.71
C ALA A 501 11.84 7.39 34.22
N ASP A 502 12.88 7.50 33.38
CA ASP A 502 14.11 8.24 33.70
C ASP A 502 14.10 9.62 33.03
N TYR A 503 13.53 9.69 31.84
CA TYR A 503 13.50 10.90 31.02
C TYR A 503 12.13 11.17 30.43
N VAL A 504 11.87 12.44 30.14
CA VAL A 504 10.68 12.92 29.47
C VAL A 504 11.09 13.74 28.27
N VAL A 505 10.46 13.50 27.11
CA VAL A 505 10.61 14.37 25.94
C VAL A 505 9.35 15.19 25.77
N LEU A 506 9.43 16.48 26.06
CA LEU A 506 8.43 17.46 25.69
C LEU A 506 8.67 17.92 24.26
N GLU A 507 7.69 17.78 23.41
CA GLU A 507 7.79 18.05 21.97
C GLU A 507 6.77 19.10 21.53
N SER A 508 7.02 19.70 20.36
CA SER A 508 6.13 20.65 19.68
C SER A 508 5.65 20.13 18.33
N LEU A 509 5.39 18.81 18.23
CA LEU A 509 4.93 18.16 17.00
C LEU A 509 3.48 18.50 16.61
N GLY A 510 2.78 19.28 17.43
CA GLY A 510 1.42 19.70 17.18
C GLY A 510 0.34 18.74 17.68
N PHE A 511 0.69 17.81 18.57
CA PHE A 511 -0.29 16.90 19.19
C PHE A 511 -0.98 17.57 20.38
N PRO A 512 -2.32 17.73 20.36
CA PRO A 512 -3.05 18.36 21.48
C PRO A 512 -2.82 17.66 22.82
N GLN A 513 -2.60 16.35 22.81
CA GLN A 513 -2.42 15.55 24.02
C GLN A 513 -1.16 15.94 24.82
N THR A 514 -0.07 16.30 24.15
CA THR A 514 1.14 16.79 24.83
C THR A 514 0.83 18.07 25.59
N VAL A 515 0.16 19.02 24.95
CA VAL A 515 -0.21 20.30 25.55
C VAL A 515 -1.26 20.15 26.65
N GLN A 516 -2.20 19.22 26.48
CA GLN A 516 -3.33 19.03 27.40
C GLN A 516 -2.95 18.24 28.66
N TYR A 517 -2.06 17.25 28.55
CA TYR A 517 -1.79 16.31 29.65
C TYR A 517 -0.34 16.33 30.14
N LEU A 518 0.65 16.32 29.24
CA LEU A 518 2.05 16.19 29.65
C LEU A 518 2.64 17.53 30.12
N VAL A 519 2.38 18.62 29.40
CA VAL A 519 2.87 19.97 29.78
C VAL A 519 2.34 20.40 31.14
N PRO A 520 1.05 20.26 31.49
CA PRO A 520 0.55 20.57 32.83
C PRO A 520 1.23 19.74 33.92
N ALA A 521 1.44 18.44 33.71
CA ALA A 521 2.11 17.58 34.68
C ALA A 521 3.55 18.05 34.97
N VAL A 522 4.30 18.42 33.93
CA VAL A 522 5.67 18.94 34.09
C VAL A 522 5.69 20.31 34.78
N ASN A 523 4.72 21.19 34.48
CA ASN A 523 4.66 22.53 35.09
C ASN A 523 4.24 22.49 36.55
N GLU A 524 3.24 21.66 36.91
CA GLU A 524 2.71 21.54 38.27
C GLU A 524 3.73 20.91 39.22
N TYR A 525 4.51 19.94 38.73
CA TYR A 525 5.55 19.24 39.49
C TYR A 525 6.94 19.59 39.00
N SER A 526 7.21 20.88 38.73
CA SER A 526 8.44 21.33 38.09
C SER A 526 9.73 21.02 38.88
N ASP A 527 9.63 20.88 40.21
CA ASP A 527 10.70 20.43 41.10
C ASP A 527 11.14 18.96 40.87
N ARG A 528 10.31 18.17 40.17
CA ARG A 528 10.58 16.78 39.82
C ARG A 528 11.31 16.63 38.47
N PHE A 529 11.61 17.76 37.78
CA PHE A 529 12.19 17.72 36.45
C PHE A 529 13.42 18.60 36.33
N GLU A 530 14.51 18.01 35.81
CA GLU A 530 15.75 18.73 35.50
C GLU A 530 15.91 18.82 33.99
N ALA A 531 16.01 20.02 33.41
CA ALA A 531 16.22 20.21 31.98
C ALA A 531 17.68 19.90 31.60
N LEU A 532 17.89 18.90 30.77
CA LEU A 532 19.23 18.45 30.32
C LEU A 532 19.57 18.92 28.91
N TRP A 533 18.57 18.99 28.05
CA TRP A 533 18.71 19.47 26.67
C TRP A 533 17.47 20.24 26.28
N GLN A 534 17.66 21.34 25.57
CA GLN A 534 16.55 22.17 25.09
C GLN A 534 16.92 22.86 23.78
N ASP A 535 15.93 23.08 22.93
CA ASP A 535 16.03 23.97 21.78
C ASP A 535 14.97 25.07 21.94
N GLN A 536 15.41 26.31 21.89
CA GLN A 536 14.55 27.48 22.11
C GLN A 536 13.87 27.95 20.81
N THR A 537 14.41 27.60 19.64
CA THR A 537 13.85 28.02 18.34
C THR A 537 12.59 27.22 18.01
N VAL A 538 12.59 25.93 18.37
CA VAL A 538 11.41 25.03 18.26
C VAL A 538 11.32 24.30 19.61
N PRO A 539 10.41 24.69 20.52
CA PRO A 539 10.39 24.18 21.88
C PRO A 539 10.34 22.65 21.91
N THR A 540 11.50 22.07 22.20
CA THR A 540 11.65 20.62 22.42
C THR A 540 12.66 20.45 23.56
N HIS A 541 12.27 19.72 24.59
CA HIS A 541 13.07 19.57 25.80
C HIS A 541 13.25 18.08 26.13
N VAL A 542 14.46 17.73 26.58
CA VAL A 542 14.72 16.46 27.26
C VAL A 542 14.90 16.77 28.74
N LEU A 543 14.03 16.26 29.55
CA LEU A 543 14.02 16.42 30.99
C LEU A 543 14.39 15.11 31.67
N ARG A 544 15.23 15.17 32.74
CA ARG A 544 15.42 14.06 33.65
C ARG A 544 14.27 14.08 34.66
N PHE A 545 13.66 12.94 34.91
CA PHE A 545 12.69 12.76 35.97
C PHE A 545 13.40 12.38 37.27
N LEU A 546 13.21 13.16 38.32
CA LEU A 546 13.78 12.92 39.64
C LEU A 546 12.81 12.03 40.43
N LYS A 547 13.17 10.75 40.52
CA LYS A 547 12.41 9.75 41.28
C LYS A 547 12.49 10.06 42.79
N GLN A 548 11.39 9.92 43.51
CA GLN A 548 11.38 10.01 44.98
C GLN A 548 11.70 8.69 45.63
#